data_b683e7f907f4dc3be5ae66b10a82b1bb
#
_entry.id   b683e7f907f4dc3be5ae66b10a82b1bb
#
_cell.length_a   1.000
_cell.length_b   1.000
_cell.length_c   1.000
_cell.angle_alpha   90.00
_cell.angle_beta   90.00
_cell.angle_gamma   90.00
#
_symmetry.space_group_name_H-M   'P 1'
#
loop_
_entity.id
_entity.type
_entity.pdbx_description
1 polymer ?
#
loop_
_entity_poly.entity_id
_entity_poly.type
_entity_poly.pdbx_seq_one_letter_code
_entity_poly.pdbx_strand_id
1 'polypeptide(L)'
;RIEEGLFKVFSENFPITDTRNQFVLEFLDYFVDPPRYTITECIDRGLTYSVPLKAVMKLYCTDPEHEDFETIVQEVYLGTIPYMSPKGSFIINGAERVVVSQLHRSPGVFFSQSRHANGTKLYSARVIPFKGSWIEFATDINSVMYAYIDRKKKFCLLYTSPSPRDIGP
;
A
#
# COMPACT_ATOMS: atom_id res chain seq x y z
N ARG A 1 -24.59 -4.19 2.02
CA ARG A 1 -23.24 -4.22 2.60
C ARG A 1 -22.35 -3.34 1.76
N ILE A 2 -21.59 -2.54 2.42
CA ILE A 2 -20.82 -1.46 1.79
C ILE A 2 -19.63 -2.11 1.07
N GLU A 3 -19.58 -2.01 -0.24
CA GLU A 3 -18.48 -2.44 -1.09
C GLU A 3 -17.22 -1.57 -0.93
N GLU A 4 -17.14 -0.83 0.18
CA GLU A 4 -16.08 0.12 0.50
C GLU A 4 -15.52 -0.15 1.90
N GLY A 5 -14.35 0.41 2.21
CA GLY A 5 -13.71 0.30 3.52
C GLY A 5 -13.03 -1.04 3.76
N LEU A 6 -13.11 -1.55 4.99
CA LEU A 6 -12.42 -2.77 5.41
C LEU A 6 -12.85 -4.01 4.62
N PHE A 7 -14.13 -4.15 4.31
CA PHE A 7 -14.63 -5.29 3.54
C PHE A 7 -13.98 -5.36 2.16
N LYS A 8 -13.86 -4.21 1.48
CA LYS A 8 -13.19 -4.13 0.19
C LYS A 8 -11.72 -4.53 0.28
N VAL A 9 -11.01 -4.04 1.30
CA VAL A 9 -9.60 -4.39 1.50
C VAL A 9 -9.41 -5.89 1.70
N PHE A 10 -10.28 -6.52 2.50
CA PHE A 10 -10.24 -7.97 2.66
C PHE A 10 -10.57 -8.70 1.35
N SER A 11 -11.61 -8.30 0.66
CA SER A 11 -12.03 -8.93 -0.61
C SER A 11 -10.98 -8.82 -1.72
N GLU A 12 -10.19 -7.76 -1.74
CA GLU A 12 -9.09 -7.57 -2.70
C GLU A 12 -7.86 -8.43 -2.39
N ASN A 13 -7.66 -8.80 -1.12
CA ASN A 13 -6.49 -9.57 -0.68
C ASN A 13 -6.79 -11.08 -0.53
N PHE A 14 -8.04 -11.47 -0.50
CA PHE A 14 -8.48 -12.86 -0.40
C PHE A 14 -9.23 -13.28 -1.66
N PRO A 15 -9.24 -14.58 -2.02
CA PRO A 15 -8.62 -15.70 -1.32
C PRO A 15 -7.08 -15.75 -1.44
N ILE A 16 -6.43 -16.30 -0.43
CA ILE A 16 -5.00 -16.59 -0.45
C ILE A 16 -4.83 -18.09 -0.72
N THR A 17 -4.03 -18.42 -1.73
CA THR A 17 -3.72 -19.80 -2.09
C THR A 17 -2.27 -20.12 -1.78
N ASP A 18 -2.01 -21.38 -1.43
CA ASP A 18 -0.66 -21.89 -1.28
C ASP A 18 0.08 -21.93 -2.65
N THR A 19 1.41 -21.96 -2.62
CA THR A 19 2.28 -22.07 -3.81
C THR A 19 1.99 -23.30 -4.67
N ARG A 20 1.43 -24.35 -4.06
CA ARG A 20 1.00 -25.58 -4.73
C ARG A 20 -0.48 -25.61 -5.11
N ASN A 21 -1.23 -24.53 -4.79
CA ASN A 21 -2.69 -24.43 -4.96
C ASN A 21 -3.49 -25.56 -4.28
N GLN A 22 -2.94 -26.13 -3.20
CA GLN A 22 -3.59 -27.22 -2.46
C GLN A 22 -4.53 -26.69 -1.38
N PHE A 23 -4.15 -25.60 -0.71
CA PHE A 23 -4.93 -24.98 0.35
C PHE A 23 -5.37 -23.58 -0.05
N VAL A 24 -6.63 -23.29 0.29
CA VAL A 24 -7.23 -21.97 0.05
C VAL A 24 -7.76 -21.40 1.35
N LEU A 25 -7.31 -20.19 1.68
CA LEU A 25 -7.82 -19.40 2.79
C LEU A 25 -8.76 -18.32 2.25
N GLU A 26 -10.03 -18.43 2.58
CA GLU A 26 -11.09 -17.54 2.14
C GLU A 26 -11.55 -16.64 3.29
N PHE A 27 -11.77 -15.37 3.01
CA PHE A 27 -12.39 -14.42 3.93
C PHE A 27 -13.93 -14.47 3.76
N LEU A 28 -14.66 -14.64 4.85
CA LEU A 28 -16.11 -14.68 4.84
C LEU A 28 -16.72 -13.36 5.36
N ASP A 29 -16.32 -12.94 6.56
CA ASP A 29 -16.85 -11.73 7.20
C ASP A 29 -15.86 -11.18 8.25
N TYR A 30 -16.12 -9.98 8.76
CA TYR A 30 -15.34 -9.41 9.84
C TYR A 30 -16.26 -8.83 10.92
N PHE A 31 -15.75 -8.79 12.15
CA PHE A 31 -16.40 -8.21 13.30
C PHE A 31 -15.48 -7.24 14.02
N VAL A 32 -16.09 -6.21 14.56
CA VAL A 32 -15.42 -5.25 15.42
C VAL A 32 -16.11 -5.33 16.79
N ASP A 33 -15.39 -5.79 17.80
CA ASP A 33 -15.89 -5.84 19.16
C ASP A 33 -15.86 -4.42 19.78
N PRO A 34 -16.69 -4.17 20.80
CA PRO A 34 -16.66 -2.89 21.53
C PRO A 34 -15.29 -2.70 22.22
N PRO A 35 -14.88 -1.42 22.42
CA PRO A 35 -13.62 -1.13 23.09
C PRO A 35 -13.63 -1.64 24.53
N ARG A 36 -12.47 -2.17 24.98
CA ARG A 36 -12.31 -2.75 26.33
C ARG A 36 -12.29 -1.70 27.43
N TYR A 37 -11.80 -0.51 27.12
CA TYR A 37 -11.61 0.59 28.06
C TYR A 37 -12.32 1.83 27.54
N THR A 38 -12.79 2.66 28.47
CA THR A 38 -13.35 3.95 28.16
C THR A 38 -12.27 4.97 27.77
N ILE A 39 -12.66 6.06 27.13
CA ILE A 39 -11.74 7.13 26.73
C ILE A 39 -10.99 7.69 27.96
N THR A 40 -11.70 7.91 29.07
CA THR A 40 -11.13 8.42 30.31
C THR A 40 -10.08 7.45 30.88
N GLU A 41 -10.39 6.17 30.94
CA GLU A 41 -9.44 5.15 31.41
C GLU A 41 -8.20 5.05 30.51
N CYS A 42 -8.36 5.22 29.20
CA CYS A 42 -7.23 5.23 28.28
C CYS A 42 -6.30 6.42 28.51
N ILE A 43 -6.85 7.59 28.79
CA ILE A 43 -6.07 8.78 29.11
C ILE A 43 -5.33 8.61 30.45
N ASP A 44 -6.04 8.19 31.48
CA ASP A 44 -5.48 8.06 32.84
C ASP A 44 -4.38 6.98 32.94
N ARG A 45 -4.54 5.89 32.20
CA ARG A 45 -3.60 4.76 32.20
C ARG A 45 -2.57 4.77 31.10
N GLY A 46 -2.58 5.76 30.23
CA GLY A 46 -1.66 5.83 29.09
C GLY A 46 -1.92 4.75 28.02
N LEU A 47 -3.18 4.33 27.82
CA LEU A 47 -3.59 3.30 26.88
C LEU A 47 -4.06 3.92 25.55
N THR A 48 -4.17 3.05 24.54
CA THR A 48 -4.78 3.43 23.25
C THR A 48 -6.25 3.03 23.23
N TYR A 49 -7.11 3.97 22.89
CA TYR A 49 -8.53 3.71 22.67
C TYR A 49 -8.72 3.02 21.35
N SER A 50 -8.95 1.70 21.38
CA SER A 50 -8.99 0.83 20.21
C SER A 50 -10.06 -0.24 20.33
N VAL A 51 -10.45 -0.77 19.20
CA VAL A 51 -11.43 -1.85 19.06
C VAL A 51 -10.76 -3.10 18.51
N PRO A 52 -11.07 -4.30 19.06
CA PRO A 52 -10.58 -5.55 18.50
C PRO A 52 -11.21 -5.83 17.14
N LEU A 53 -10.39 -6.21 16.17
CA LEU A 53 -10.81 -6.66 14.85
C LEU A 53 -10.66 -8.18 14.77
N LYS A 54 -11.73 -8.85 14.43
CA LYS A 54 -11.78 -10.29 14.16
C LYS A 54 -12.30 -10.53 12.77
N ALA A 55 -11.84 -11.57 12.12
CA ALA A 55 -12.36 -12.02 10.84
C ALA A 55 -12.77 -13.48 10.89
N VAL A 56 -13.83 -13.83 10.19
CA VAL A 56 -14.21 -15.23 9.96
C VAL A 56 -13.51 -15.69 8.69
N MET A 57 -12.65 -16.67 8.89
CA MET A 57 -11.85 -17.27 7.84
C MET A 57 -12.28 -18.70 7.60
N LYS A 58 -12.25 -19.11 6.34
CA LYS A 58 -12.51 -20.48 5.91
C LYS A 58 -11.28 -21.04 5.24
N LEU A 59 -10.75 -22.13 5.78
CA LEU A 59 -9.66 -22.88 5.19
C LEU A 59 -10.18 -24.19 4.63
N TYR A 60 -9.90 -24.46 3.36
CA TYR A 60 -10.26 -25.73 2.73
C TYR A 60 -9.14 -26.20 1.79
N CYS A 61 -9.14 -27.50 1.55
CA CYS A 61 -8.22 -28.14 0.62
C CYS A 61 -8.92 -28.35 -0.73
N THR A 62 -8.19 -28.10 -1.83
CA THR A 62 -8.66 -28.34 -3.20
C THR A 62 -8.00 -29.58 -3.84
N ASP A 63 -7.09 -30.23 -3.12
CA ASP A 63 -6.38 -31.40 -3.62
C ASP A 63 -7.19 -32.67 -3.40
N PRO A 64 -7.51 -33.46 -4.44
CA PRO A 64 -8.21 -34.71 -4.32
C PRO A 64 -7.44 -35.80 -3.53
N GLU A 65 -6.11 -35.66 -3.34
CA GLU A 65 -5.32 -36.58 -2.53
C GLU A 65 -5.55 -36.37 -1.03
N HIS A 66 -6.17 -35.26 -0.63
CA HIS A 66 -6.42 -34.88 0.77
C HIS A 66 -7.94 -34.73 1.04
N GLU A 67 -8.76 -35.63 0.52
CA GLU A 67 -10.23 -35.64 0.74
C GLU A 67 -10.62 -35.70 2.22
N ASP A 68 -9.74 -36.18 3.10
CA ASP A 68 -9.95 -36.29 4.56
C ASP A 68 -9.81 -34.93 5.28
N PHE A 69 -9.42 -33.83 4.58
CA PHE A 69 -9.26 -32.53 5.21
C PHE A 69 -10.63 -31.85 5.37
N GLU A 70 -11.09 -31.76 6.60
CA GLU A 70 -12.31 -31.06 6.93
C GLU A 70 -12.15 -29.55 6.73
N THR A 71 -13.14 -28.91 6.10
CA THR A 71 -13.19 -27.45 5.97
C THR A 71 -13.27 -26.81 7.35
N ILE A 72 -12.30 -25.96 7.69
CA ILE A 72 -12.25 -25.25 8.96
C ILE A 72 -12.81 -23.86 8.78
N VAL A 73 -13.83 -23.50 9.54
CA VAL A 73 -14.35 -22.12 9.64
C VAL A 73 -14.15 -21.63 11.06
N GLN A 74 -13.38 -20.56 11.20
CA GLN A 74 -13.00 -20.05 12.52
C GLN A 74 -12.94 -18.53 12.56
N GLU A 75 -13.31 -17.95 13.71
CA GLU A 75 -12.99 -16.55 14.03
C GLU A 75 -11.51 -16.41 14.37
N VAL A 76 -10.84 -15.52 13.68
CA VAL A 76 -9.42 -15.20 13.88
C VAL A 76 -9.28 -13.76 14.36
N TYR A 77 -8.61 -13.57 15.50
CA TYR A 77 -8.26 -12.24 15.97
C TYR A 77 -7.10 -11.69 15.14
N LEU A 78 -7.33 -10.58 14.44
CA LEU A 78 -6.33 -9.94 13.57
C LEU A 78 -5.51 -8.85 14.29
N GLY A 79 -6.11 -8.20 15.30
CA GLY A 79 -5.45 -7.12 16.00
C GLY A 79 -6.44 -6.09 16.53
N THR A 80 -5.93 -4.91 16.87
CA THR A 80 -6.75 -3.77 17.30
C THR A 80 -6.59 -2.61 16.34
N ILE A 81 -7.69 -1.87 16.14
CA ILE A 81 -7.70 -0.64 15.35
C ILE A 81 -7.99 0.52 16.29
N PRO A 82 -7.20 1.61 16.26
CA PRO A 82 -7.55 2.83 16.98
C PRO A 82 -8.94 3.31 16.58
N TYR A 83 -9.74 3.67 17.57
CA TYR A 83 -11.11 4.08 17.35
C TYR A 83 -11.29 5.58 17.60
N MET A 84 -12.02 6.25 16.70
CA MET A 84 -12.22 7.68 16.76
C MET A 84 -13.19 8.02 17.89
N SER A 85 -12.84 9.02 18.69
CA SER A 85 -13.73 9.58 19.70
C SER A 85 -14.86 10.39 19.06
N PRO A 86 -15.96 10.68 19.79
CA PRO A 86 -17.03 11.53 19.28
C PRO A 86 -16.59 12.95 18.89
N LYS A 87 -15.45 13.40 19.40
CA LYS A 87 -14.84 14.69 19.07
C LYS A 87 -14.03 14.69 17.77
N GLY A 88 -13.85 13.54 17.13
CA GLY A 88 -13.01 13.36 15.94
C GLY A 88 -11.50 13.20 16.25
N SER A 89 -11.15 12.90 17.49
CA SER A 89 -9.77 12.65 17.93
C SER A 89 -9.51 11.17 18.17
N PHE A 90 -8.24 10.81 18.30
CA PHE A 90 -7.78 9.49 18.67
C PHE A 90 -6.98 9.55 19.97
N ILE A 91 -7.15 8.56 20.83
CA ILE A 91 -6.36 8.44 22.06
C ILE A 91 -5.28 7.39 21.81
N ILE A 92 -4.05 7.82 21.71
CA ILE A 92 -2.89 6.96 21.46
C ILE A 92 -1.93 7.08 22.64
N ASN A 93 -1.71 5.96 23.36
CA ASN A 93 -0.88 5.94 24.58
C ASN A 93 -1.23 7.03 25.58
N GLY A 94 -2.53 7.29 25.76
CA GLY A 94 -3.06 8.31 26.67
C GLY A 94 -3.03 9.75 26.14
N ALA A 95 -2.44 9.99 24.97
CA ALA A 95 -2.41 11.31 24.34
C ALA A 95 -3.55 11.46 23.34
N GLU A 96 -4.31 12.53 23.45
CA GLU A 96 -5.34 12.88 22.47
C GLU A 96 -4.68 13.46 21.22
N ARG A 97 -4.93 12.85 20.07
CA ARG A 97 -4.32 13.19 18.78
C ARG A 97 -5.38 13.41 17.72
N VAL A 98 -5.08 14.25 16.77
CA VAL A 98 -5.95 14.55 15.62
C VAL A 98 -5.15 14.28 14.34
N VAL A 99 -5.80 13.65 13.37
CA VAL A 99 -5.22 13.46 12.03
C VAL A 99 -5.29 14.80 11.30
N VAL A 100 -4.14 15.29 10.85
CA VAL A 100 -4.03 16.52 10.06
C VAL A 100 -3.74 16.19 8.61
N SER A 101 -4.29 16.98 7.69
CA SER A 101 -4.03 16.84 6.27
C SER A 101 -2.58 17.21 5.95
N GLN A 102 -1.90 16.37 5.18
CA GLN A 102 -0.56 16.63 4.69
C GLN A 102 -0.61 17.01 3.22
N LEU A 103 -0.01 18.17 2.90
CA LEU A 103 0.13 18.59 1.52
C LEU A 103 1.24 17.78 0.84
N HIS A 104 0.92 17.14 -0.28
CA HIS A 104 1.90 16.43 -1.11
C HIS A 104 1.67 16.76 -2.58
N ARG A 105 2.67 16.51 -3.42
CA ARG A 105 2.53 16.66 -4.87
C ARG A 105 1.52 15.67 -5.42
N SER A 106 0.68 16.16 -6.35
CA SER A 106 -0.26 15.30 -7.07
C SER A 106 0.49 14.24 -7.88
N PRO A 107 -0.04 13.02 -7.96
CA PRO A 107 0.46 12.03 -8.90
C PRO A 107 0.36 12.56 -10.34
N GLY A 108 1.32 12.21 -11.17
CA GLY A 108 1.33 12.63 -12.56
C GLY A 108 2.73 12.75 -13.15
N VAL A 109 2.80 13.28 -14.37
CA VAL A 109 4.03 13.54 -15.09
C VAL A 109 4.26 15.03 -15.19
N PHE A 110 5.43 15.49 -14.78
CA PHE A 110 5.82 16.90 -14.78
C PHE A 110 7.04 17.08 -15.67
N PHE A 111 6.92 17.97 -16.65
CA PHE A 111 8.00 18.31 -17.56
C PHE A 111 8.66 19.59 -17.11
N SER A 112 9.99 19.66 -17.21
CA SER A 112 10.74 20.86 -16.92
C SER A 112 11.89 21.05 -17.92
N GLN A 113 12.27 22.31 -18.09
CA GLN A 113 13.40 22.71 -18.90
C GLN A 113 14.35 23.57 -18.05
N SER A 114 15.62 23.24 -18.07
CA SER A 114 16.67 24.05 -17.48
C SER A 114 17.72 24.44 -18.52
N ARG A 115 18.55 25.43 -18.19
CA ARG A 115 19.70 25.80 -19.02
C ARG A 115 20.98 25.51 -18.28
N HIS A 116 21.88 24.81 -18.93
CA HIS A 116 23.23 24.61 -18.44
C HIS A 116 24.05 25.93 -18.59
N ALA A 117 25.14 26.08 -17.85
CA ALA A 117 25.99 27.27 -17.89
C ALA A 117 26.56 27.60 -19.29
N ASN A 118 26.70 26.59 -20.15
CA ASN A 118 27.12 26.75 -21.56
C ASN A 118 25.97 27.14 -22.51
N GLY A 119 24.77 27.42 -22.01
CA GLY A 119 23.58 27.81 -22.80
C GLY A 119 22.74 26.65 -23.34
N THR A 120 23.20 25.40 -23.23
CA THR A 120 22.46 24.22 -23.70
C THR A 120 21.17 24.02 -22.90
N LYS A 121 20.07 23.76 -23.61
CA LYS A 121 18.78 23.44 -22.98
C LYS A 121 18.78 21.98 -22.55
N LEU A 122 18.46 21.74 -21.30
CA LEU A 122 18.29 20.42 -20.73
C LEU A 122 16.81 20.19 -20.43
N TYR A 123 16.31 19.02 -20.76
CA TYR A 123 14.92 18.63 -20.54
C TYR A 123 14.86 17.54 -19.48
N SER A 124 13.84 17.62 -18.66
CA SER A 124 13.55 16.53 -17.71
C SER A 124 12.05 16.28 -17.62
N ALA A 125 11.72 15.03 -17.35
CA ALA A 125 10.36 14.57 -17.07
C ALA A 125 10.37 13.79 -15.77
N ARG A 126 9.53 14.19 -14.81
CA ARG A 126 9.40 13.52 -13.50
C ARG A 126 8.06 12.84 -13.41
N VAL A 127 8.09 11.54 -13.17
CA VAL A 127 6.90 10.72 -12.93
C VAL A 127 6.75 10.56 -11.42
N ILE A 128 5.65 11.06 -10.89
CA ILE A 128 5.30 10.97 -9.47
C ILE A 128 4.12 10.02 -9.34
N PRO A 129 4.28 8.83 -8.74
CA PRO A 129 3.19 7.91 -8.47
C PRO A 129 2.39 8.36 -7.24
N PHE A 130 1.17 7.85 -7.09
CA PHE A 130 0.40 8.02 -5.85
C PHE A 130 1.13 7.42 -4.64
N LYS A 131 1.74 6.24 -4.82
CA LYS A 131 2.53 5.54 -3.82
C LYS A 131 3.70 4.84 -4.50
N GLY A 132 4.91 5.05 -3.98
CA GLY A 132 6.13 4.42 -4.50
C GLY A 132 7.22 5.45 -4.84
N SER A 133 8.27 4.96 -5.50
CA SER A 133 9.46 5.75 -5.83
C SER A 133 9.24 6.68 -7.00
N TRP A 134 9.82 7.88 -6.95
CA TRP A 134 9.81 8.82 -8.05
C TRP A 134 10.79 8.39 -9.14
N ILE A 135 10.37 8.53 -10.39
CA ILE A 135 11.22 8.30 -11.56
C ILE A 135 11.41 9.63 -12.27
N GLU A 136 12.64 9.98 -12.54
CA GLU A 136 12.98 11.18 -13.30
C GLU A 136 13.82 10.80 -14.51
N PHE A 137 13.41 11.27 -15.67
CA PHE A 137 14.17 11.18 -16.91
C PHE A 137 14.79 12.54 -17.16
N ALA A 138 16.09 12.60 -17.43
CA ALA A 138 16.78 13.85 -17.72
C ALA A 138 17.79 13.69 -18.83
N THR A 139 17.91 14.71 -19.68
CA THR A 139 18.93 14.77 -20.71
C THR A 139 20.19 15.40 -20.16
N ASP A 140 21.34 14.86 -20.55
CA ASP A 140 22.67 15.45 -20.28
C ASP A 140 23.05 16.45 -21.39
N ILE A 141 24.18 17.16 -21.20
CA ILE A 141 24.74 18.10 -22.16
C ILE A 141 25.02 17.47 -23.54
N ASN A 142 25.28 16.18 -23.59
CA ASN A 142 25.49 15.38 -24.80
C ASN A 142 24.19 14.84 -25.41
N SER A 143 23.02 15.33 -24.99
CA SER A 143 21.70 14.84 -25.41
C SER A 143 21.42 13.36 -25.04
N VAL A 144 22.19 12.79 -24.12
CA VAL A 144 21.99 11.43 -23.63
C VAL A 144 20.94 11.46 -22.53
N MET A 145 19.97 10.55 -22.60
CA MET A 145 18.88 10.46 -21.63
C MET A 145 19.22 9.45 -20.52
N TYR A 146 19.02 9.87 -19.28
CA TYR A 146 19.23 9.08 -18.09
C TYR A 146 17.93 8.94 -17.29
N ALA A 147 17.75 7.79 -16.65
CA ALA A 147 16.72 7.57 -15.66
C ALA A 147 17.30 7.63 -14.24
N TYR A 148 16.60 8.33 -13.36
CA TYR A 148 16.90 8.43 -11.94
C TYR A 148 15.74 7.84 -11.15
N ILE A 149 16.04 6.93 -10.23
CA ILE A 149 15.06 6.38 -9.29
C ILE A 149 15.48 6.86 -7.90
N ASP A 150 14.57 7.53 -7.19
CA ASP A 150 14.83 8.13 -5.88
C ASP A 150 16.13 8.95 -5.84
N ARG A 151 16.34 9.80 -6.87
CA ARG A 151 17.52 10.65 -7.07
C ARG A 151 18.83 9.90 -7.33
N LYS A 152 18.81 8.58 -7.44
CA LYS A 152 19.99 7.80 -7.80
C LYS A 152 19.99 7.51 -9.30
N LYS A 153 21.05 7.91 -9.98
CA LYS A 153 21.26 7.62 -11.41
C LYS A 153 21.36 6.11 -11.60
N LYS A 154 20.46 5.54 -12.41
CA LYS A 154 20.40 4.09 -12.59
C LYS A 154 20.85 3.66 -13.98
N PHE A 155 20.32 4.27 -15.04
CA PHE A 155 20.50 3.77 -16.40
C PHE A 155 20.64 4.90 -17.40
N CYS A 156 21.47 4.66 -18.43
CA CYS A 156 21.40 5.38 -19.70
C CYS A 156 20.40 4.63 -20.59
N LEU A 157 19.31 5.27 -20.97
CA LEU A 157 18.23 4.63 -21.73
C LEU A 157 18.66 4.16 -23.12
N LEU A 158 19.71 4.76 -23.68
CA LEU A 158 20.26 4.34 -24.97
C LEU A 158 20.85 2.92 -24.96
N TYR A 159 21.30 2.45 -23.77
CA TYR A 159 21.88 1.10 -23.64
C TYR A 159 20.92 0.05 -23.08
N THR A 160 19.79 0.49 -22.51
CA THR A 160 18.85 -0.39 -21.80
C THR A 160 17.53 -0.57 -22.53
N SER A 161 17.17 0.34 -23.44
CA SER A 161 15.96 0.22 -24.26
C SER A 161 16.33 -0.52 -25.55
N PRO A 162 15.66 -1.64 -25.88
CA PRO A 162 15.87 -2.26 -27.19
C PRO A 162 15.51 -1.25 -28.27
N SER A 163 16.45 -1.00 -29.17
CA SER A 163 16.20 -0.18 -30.35
C SER A 163 15.09 -0.84 -31.19
N PRO A 164 14.21 -0.07 -31.86
CA PRO A 164 13.28 -0.64 -32.83
C PRO A 164 13.95 -1.50 -33.91
N ARG A 165 15.27 -1.38 -34.07
CA ARG A 165 16.08 -2.21 -34.97
C ARG A 165 16.48 -3.56 -34.38
N ASP A 166 16.44 -3.71 -33.05
CA ASP A 166 16.79 -4.95 -32.34
C ASP A 166 15.59 -5.88 -32.16
N ILE A 167 14.38 -5.41 -32.51
CA ILE A 167 13.18 -6.23 -32.62
C ILE A 167 13.18 -6.76 -34.07
N GLY A 168 14.01 -7.77 -34.33
CA GLY A 168 14.00 -8.48 -35.60
C GLY A 168 12.66 -9.18 -35.87
N PRO A 169 12.36 -9.54 -37.13
CA PRO A 169 11.10 -10.11 -37.54
C PRO A 169 10.79 -11.44 -36.86
#